data_6464b6f438b17017fb8b8abe83656df1
#
_entry.id   6464b6f438b17017fb8b8abe83656df1
#
_cell.length_a   1.000
_cell.length_b   1.000
_cell.length_c   1.000
_cell.angle_alpha   90.00
_cell.angle_beta   90.00
_cell.angle_gamma   90.00
#
_symmetry.space_group_name_H-M   'P 1'
#
loop_
_entity.id
_entity.type
_entity.pdbx_description
1 polymer ?
#
loop_
_entity_poly.entity_id
_entity_poly.type
_entity_poly.pdbx_seq_one_letter_code
_entity_poly.pdbx_strand_id
1 'polypeptide(L)'
;MNTQNYINNTWCNAESGKTFDVENPFTEEVIAKVPASDEADINKAVAAAKTAFGDWRRLTAGERKDYMRTMANKSREHAEEIAKTISSEMGKPFGDAISEIEDVAEYLEYYAEMARDHVGRIVAPVVEKSMSLVRYEPYGVVGCIIPWNYPLSLMGWKLAPALAAGNTIVMKPSEVTSLSILHWIELAGGDMPPGVMNVVTGLGGEAGEALVKHPDVPVLTFTGSIRTGKRIARLAADNLKKVSLELGGKDPVIVCDDADIEVAAKGSAWGGFLNSGQVCTSVERVYVFDSIADKFTEALVEEAKKVRLGDPFAIGTDVGPMSSKMQLFNTINKVDLAKKEGARVLTGGK
;
A
#
# COMPACT_ATOMS: atom_id res chain seq x y z
N MET A 1 -0.16 -21.11 4.69
CA MET A 1 0.04 -19.88 3.87
C MET A 1 0.57 -20.26 2.49
N ASN A 2 -0.12 -19.86 1.45
CA ASN A 2 0.28 -20.09 0.07
C ASN A 2 1.30 -19.03 -0.39
N THR A 3 2.31 -19.41 -1.15
CA THR A 3 3.38 -18.51 -1.63
C THR A 3 3.41 -18.35 -3.14
N GLN A 4 2.38 -18.83 -3.84
CA GLN A 4 2.28 -18.81 -5.30
C GLN A 4 1.51 -17.57 -5.80
N ASN A 5 1.60 -17.27 -7.10
CA ASN A 5 0.68 -16.32 -7.74
C ASN A 5 -0.77 -16.80 -7.58
N TYR A 6 -1.69 -15.84 -7.48
CA TYR A 6 -3.13 -16.12 -7.47
C TYR A 6 -3.76 -15.56 -8.74
N ILE A 7 -4.09 -16.44 -9.69
CA ILE A 7 -4.64 -16.05 -11.00
C ILE A 7 -5.90 -16.86 -11.27
N ASN A 8 -7.01 -16.18 -11.54
CA ASN A 8 -8.29 -16.81 -11.85
C ASN A 8 -8.73 -17.83 -10.79
N ASN A 9 -8.62 -17.44 -9.50
CA ASN A 9 -8.87 -18.27 -8.32
C ASN A 9 -8.01 -19.55 -8.23
N THR A 10 -6.88 -19.57 -8.89
CA THR A 10 -5.95 -20.71 -8.89
C THR A 10 -4.56 -20.26 -8.45
N TRP A 11 -3.97 -21.01 -7.53
CA TRP A 11 -2.59 -20.84 -7.13
C TRP A 11 -1.65 -21.46 -8.16
N CYS A 12 -0.68 -20.70 -8.64
CA CYS A 12 0.25 -21.16 -9.67
C CYS A 12 1.65 -20.55 -9.52
N ASN A 13 2.65 -21.29 -9.94
CA ASN A 13 4.03 -20.80 -10.03
C ASN A 13 4.19 -19.85 -11.22
N ALA A 14 5.31 -19.12 -11.26
CA ALA A 14 5.70 -18.39 -12.47
C ALA A 14 5.94 -19.36 -13.64
N GLU A 15 5.56 -18.96 -14.84
CA GLU A 15 5.78 -19.75 -16.07
C GLU A 15 7.28 -20.07 -16.25
N SER A 16 8.17 -19.17 -15.86
CA SER A 16 9.62 -19.35 -15.89
C SER A 16 10.15 -20.34 -14.85
N GLY A 17 9.36 -20.72 -13.84
CA GLY A 17 9.79 -21.49 -12.68
C GLY A 17 10.75 -20.76 -11.74
N LYS A 18 11.08 -19.48 -12.00
CA LYS A 18 11.97 -18.67 -11.15
C LYS A 18 11.28 -18.22 -9.88
N THR A 19 12.06 -18.05 -8.82
CA THR A 19 11.61 -17.54 -7.52
C THR A 19 12.58 -16.50 -6.99
N PHE A 20 12.13 -15.70 -6.01
CA PHE A 20 13.00 -14.87 -5.19
C PHE A 20 12.68 -15.11 -3.71
N ASP A 21 13.63 -14.78 -2.85
CA ASP A 21 13.53 -14.97 -1.42
C ASP A 21 12.82 -13.78 -0.76
N VAL A 22 11.97 -14.07 0.23
CA VAL A 22 11.44 -13.09 1.18
C VAL A 22 12.13 -13.32 2.51
N GLU A 23 12.74 -12.27 3.04
CA GLU A 23 13.52 -12.31 4.28
C GLU A 23 12.73 -11.69 5.43
N ASN A 24 12.91 -12.21 6.64
CA ASN A 24 12.51 -11.53 7.87
C ASN A 24 13.58 -10.48 8.21
N PRO A 25 13.27 -9.19 8.25
CA PRO A 25 14.29 -8.15 8.47
C PRO A 25 14.84 -8.12 9.91
N PHE A 26 14.17 -8.76 10.86
CA PHE A 26 14.64 -8.83 12.25
C PHE A 26 15.61 -10.01 12.49
N THR A 27 15.29 -11.19 11.94
CA THR A 27 16.16 -12.40 12.08
C THR A 27 17.15 -12.53 10.94
N GLU A 28 16.98 -11.81 9.83
CA GLU A 28 17.72 -11.92 8.58
C GLU A 28 17.61 -13.30 7.89
N GLU A 29 16.64 -14.10 8.30
CA GLU A 29 16.38 -15.42 7.73
C GLU A 29 15.42 -15.35 6.54
N VAL A 30 15.62 -16.22 5.56
CA VAL A 30 14.66 -16.42 4.48
C VAL A 30 13.45 -17.17 5.03
N ILE A 31 12.29 -16.53 4.97
CA ILE A 31 11.03 -17.10 5.49
C ILE A 31 10.16 -17.73 4.42
N ALA A 32 10.36 -17.37 3.15
CA ALA A 32 9.65 -17.99 2.03
C ALA A 32 10.38 -17.75 0.71
N LYS A 33 9.97 -18.52 -0.33
CA LYS A 33 10.25 -18.26 -1.74
C LYS A 33 8.95 -18.02 -2.48
N VAL A 34 8.91 -16.94 -3.27
CA VAL A 34 7.73 -16.57 -4.07
C VAL A 34 8.10 -16.47 -5.56
N PRO A 35 7.13 -16.61 -6.48
CA PRO A 35 7.40 -16.55 -7.92
C PRO A 35 8.06 -15.24 -8.35
N ALA A 36 9.13 -15.34 -9.13
CA ALA A 36 9.71 -14.23 -9.89
C ALA A 36 9.05 -14.17 -11.26
N SER A 37 7.83 -13.66 -11.29
CA SER A 37 7.01 -13.60 -12.49
C SER A 37 7.50 -12.54 -13.47
N ASP A 38 7.16 -12.76 -14.73
CA ASP A 38 7.50 -11.88 -15.85
C ASP A 38 6.26 -11.48 -16.67
N GLU A 39 6.47 -11.07 -17.90
CA GLU A 39 5.42 -10.64 -18.82
C GLU A 39 4.40 -11.76 -19.12
N ALA A 40 4.81 -13.03 -19.18
CA ALA A 40 3.91 -14.13 -19.46
C ALA A 40 2.85 -14.31 -18.36
N ASP A 41 3.26 -14.22 -17.09
CA ASP A 41 2.36 -14.31 -15.95
C ASP A 41 1.41 -13.11 -15.88
N ILE A 42 1.91 -11.91 -16.16
CA ILE A 42 1.09 -10.69 -16.23
C ILE A 42 0.03 -10.81 -17.34
N ASN A 43 0.42 -11.29 -18.53
CA ASN A 43 -0.51 -11.49 -19.63
C ASN A 43 -1.63 -12.47 -19.25
N LYS A 44 -1.30 -13.56 -18.55
CA LYS A 44 -2.26 -14.55 -18.05
C LYS A 44 -3.24 -13.93 -17.02
N ALA A 45 -2.72 -13.15 -16.06
CA ALA A 45 -3.54 -12.48 -15.05
C ALA A 45 -4.46 -11.42 -15.68
N VAL A 46 -3.95 -10.61 -16.62
CA VAL A 46 -4.74 -9.60 -17.32
C VAL A 46 -5.81 -10.24 -18.20
N ALA A 47 -5.52 -11.35 -18.86
CA ALA A 47 -6.51 -12.09 -19.67
C ALA A 47 -7.67 -12.61 -18.77
N ALA A 48 -7.34 -13.16 -17.60
CA ALA A 48 -8.34 -13.59 -16.61
C ALA A 48 -9.20 -12.41 -16.12
N ALA A 49 -8.56 -11.31 -15.76
CA ALA A 49 -9.25 -10.09 -15.31
C ALA A 49 -10.17 -9.51 -16.40
N LYS A 50 -9.71 -9.47 -17.65
CA LYS A 50 -10.49 -9.00 -18.80
C LYS A 50 -11.71 -9.87 -19.06
N THR A 51 -11.58 -11.18 -18.92
CA THR A 51 -12.70 -12.11 -19.07
C THR A 51 -13.73 -11.89 -17.95
N ALA A 52 -13.30 -11.82 -16.71
CA ALA A 52 -14.18 -11.63 -15.55
C ALA A 52 -14.91 -10.27 -15.54
N PHE A 53 -14.30 -9.24 -16.16
CA PHE A 53 -14.86 -7.89 -16.21
C PHE A 53 -16.27 -7.86 -16.80
N GLY A 54 -16.54 -8.68 -17.81
CA GLY A 54 -17.85 -8.72 -18.50
C GLY A 54 -19.02 -8.97 -17.54
N ASP A 55 -18.85 -9.88 -16.61
CA ASP A 55 -19.89 -10.26 -15.63
C ASP A 55 -19.81 -9.38 -14.37
N TRP A 56 -18.61 -9.11 -13.85
CA TRP A 56 -18.43 -8.27 -12.66
C TRP A 56 -19.04 -6.87 -12.82
N ARG A 57 -18.83 -6.21 -13.95
CA ARG A 57 -19.38 -4.88 -14.22
C ARG A 57 -20.94 -4.84 -14.28
N ARG A 58 -21.58 -5.97 -14.54
CA ARG A 58 -23.05 -6.07 -14.60
C ARG A 58 -23.69 -6.23 -13.24
N LEU A 59 -22.94 -6.66 -12.23
CA LEU A 59 -23.43 -6.74 -10.88
C LEU A 59 -23.89 -5.35 -10.40
N THR A 60 -24.99 -5.33 -9.67
CA THR A 60 -25.45 -4.11 -8.99
C THR A 60 -24.45 -3.71 -7.90
N ALA A 61 -24.51 -2.45 -7.48
CA ALA A 61 -23.71 -1.97 -6.34
C ALA A 61 -23.98 -2.81 -5.06
N GLY A 62 -25.22 -3.28 -4.88
CA GLY A 62 -25.59 -4.14 -3.75
C GLY A 62 -24.87 -5.50 -3.77
N GLU A 63 -24.87 -6.18 -4.93
CA GLU A 63 -24.18 -7.46 -5.08
C GLU A 63 -22.66 -7.33 -4.88
N ARG A 64 -22.03 -6.30 -5.43
CA ARG A 64 -20.60 -6.04 -5.19
C ARG A 64 -20.30 -5.73 -3.72
N LYS A 65 -21.18 -4.96 -3.06
CA LYS A 65 -21.08 -4.70 -1.62
C LYS A 65 -21.04 -5.98 -0.79
N ASP A 66 -21.89 -6.97 -1.11
CA ASP A 66 -21.94 -8.22 -0.34
C ASP A 66 -20.61 -8.96 -0.38
N TYR A 67 -19.95 -9.03 -1.55
CA TYR A 67 -18.60 -9.56 -1.66
C TYR A 67 -17.58 -8.77 -0.82
N MET A 68 -17.62 -7.44 -0.91
CA MET A 68 -16.69 -6.57 -0.19
C MET A 68 -16.86 -6.68 1.34
N ARG A 69 -18.09 -6.79 1.82
CA ARG A 69 -18.36 -6.98 3.25
C ARG A 69 -17.90 -8.36 3.73
N THR A 70 -18.03 -9.39 2.91
CA THR A 70 -17.50 -10.72 3.22
C THR A 70 -15.98 -10.66 3.42
N MET A 71 -15.27 -9.98 2.52
CA MET A 71 -13.82 -9.77 2.67
C MET A 71 -13.48 -8.97 3.93
N ALA A 72 -14.21 -7.90 4.25
CA ALA A 72 -14.00 -7.10 5.46
C ALA A 72 -14.17 -7.93 6.74
N ASN A 73 -15.23 -8.71 6.82
CA ASN A 73 -15.50 -9.59 7.96
C ASN A 73 -14.41 -10.66 8.13
N LYS A 74 -13.99 -11.31 7.04
CA LYS A 74 -12.91 -12.31 7.06
C LYS A 74 -11.56 -11.69 7.39
N SER A 75 -11.30 -10.44 6.96
CA SER A 75 -10.09 -9.71 7.36
C SER A 75 -10.01 -9.57 8.88
N ARG A 76 -11.11 -9.17 9.53
CA ARG A 76 -11.17 -9.08 11.00
C ARG A 76 -11.07 -10.44 11.69
N GLU A 77 -11.75 -11.46 11.15
CA GLU A 77 -11.72 -12.82 11.69
C GLU A 77 -10.29 -13.39 11.73
N HIS A 78 -9.48 -13.10 10.70
CA HIS A 78 -8.10 -13.59 10.57
C HIS A 78 -7.03 -12.54 10.88
N ALA A 79 -7.39 -11.44 11.56
CA ALA A 79 -6.50 -10.29 11.75
C ALA A 79 -5.16 -10.67 12.39
N GLU A 80 -5.17 -11.46 13.47
CA GLU A 80 -3.94 -11.87 14.15
C GLU A 80 -3.03 -12.75 13.27
N GLU A 81 -3.63 -13.63 12.47
CA GLU A 81 -2.88 -14.54 11.61
C GLU A 81 -2.18 -13.78 10.48
N ILE A 82 -2.90 -12.85 9.85
CA ILE A 82 -2.36 -12.01 8.79
C ILE A 82 -1.33 -11.03 9.34
N ALA A 83 -1.58 -10.41 10.50
CA ALA A 83 -0.67 -9.48 11.16
C ALA A 83 0.69 -10.12 11.48
N LYS A 84 0.71 -11.40 11.89
CA LYS A 84 1.97 -12.15 12.08
C LYS A 84 2.80 -12.19 10.80
N THR A 85 2.16 -12.35 9.66
CA THR A 85 2.86 -12.36 8.37
C THR A 85 3.44 -10.98 8.04
N ILE A 86 2.68 -9.89 8.26
CA ILE A 86 3.19 -8.53 8.07
C ILE A 86 4.40 -8.27 8.94
N SER A 87 4.30 -8.56 10.25
CA SER A 87 5.42 -8.35 11.18
C SER A 87 6.64 -9.19 10.82
N SER A 88 6.44 -10.41 10.31
CA SER A 88 7.53 -11.30 9.93
C SER A 88 8.27 -10.85 8.66
N GLU A 89 7.55 -10.37 7.62
CA GLU A 89 8.19 -9.99 6.35
C GLU A 89 8.65 -8.53 6.31
N MET A 90 8.04 -7.65 7.11
CA MET A 90 8.27 -6.21 7.06
C MET A 90 8.97 -5.65 8.30
N GLY A 91 8.83 -6.32 9.45
CA GLY A 91 9.40 -5.88 10.71
C GLY A 91 8.56 -4.87 11.49
N LYS A 92 7.35 -4.59 11.08
CA LYS A 92 6.39 -3.71 11.77
C LYS A 92 5.98 -4.33 13.12
N PRO A 93 5.89 -3.54 14.22
CA PRO A 93 5.34 -4.02 15.49
C PRO A 93 3.97 -4.68 15.31
N PHE A 94 3.74 -5.78 16.00
CA PHE A 94 2.53 -6.62 15.82
C PHE A 94 1.23 -5.85 16.04
N GLY A 95 1.19 -4.93 17.01
CA GLY A 95 0.03 -4.07 17.24
C GLY A 95 -0.30 -3.16 16.05
N ASP A 96 0.72 -2.59 15.41
CA ASP A 96 0.56 -1.75 14.21
C ASP A 96 0.13 -2.58 13.00
N ALA A 97 0.60 -3.83 12.91
CA ALA A 97 0.18 -4.76 11.86
C ALA A 97 -1.30 -5.16 11.99
N ILE A 98 -1.81 -5.34 13.22
CA ILE A 98 -3.25 -5.57 13.47
C ILE A 98 -4.08 -4.37 13.01
N SER A 99 -3.64 -3.15 13.35
CA SER A 99 -4.36 -1.92 12.95
C SER A 99 -4.43 -1.78 11.42
N GLU A 100 -3.40 -2.19 10.70
CA GLU A 100 -3.38 -2.16 9.23
C GLU A 100 -4.46 -3.06 8.60
N ILE A 101 -4.82 -4.16 9.26
CA ILE A 101 -5.88 -5.05 8.77
C ILE A 101 -7.26 -4.45 9.02
N GLU A 102 -7.46 -3.76 10.14
CA GLU A 102 -8.69 -3.01 10.37
C GLU A 102 -8.89 -1.93 9.32
N ASP A 103 -7.82 -1.20 8.95
CA ASP A 103 -7.87 -0.23 7.84
C ASP A 103 -8.43 -0.85 6.55
N VAL A 104 -7.96 -2.06 6.17
CA VAL A 104 -8.46 -2.76 4.97
C VAL A 104 -9.96 -3.04 5.08
N ALA A 105 -10.41 -3.51 6.23
CA ALA A 105 -11.81 -3.81 6.45
C ALA A 105 -12.67 -2.54 6.37
N GLU A 106 -12.23 -1.45 6.98
CA GLU A 106 -12.91 -0.15 6.90
C GLU A 106 -12.96 0.40 5.47
N TYR A 107 -11.89 0.30 4.69
CA TYR A 107 -11.90 0.75 3.29
C TYR A 107 -12.87 -0.08 2.44
N LEU A 108 -12.90 -1.39 2.63
CA LEU A 108 -13.85 -2.26 1.93
C LEU A 108 -15.29 -1.87 2.25
N GLU A 109 -15.63 -1.63 3.51
CA GLU A 109 -16.97 -1.21 3.94
C GLU A 109 -17.31 0.18 3.42
N TYR A 110 -16.40 1.16 3.55
CA TYR A 110 -16.62 2.53 3.11
C TYR A 110 -16.92 2.61 1.60
N TYR A 111 -16.08 2.00 0.76
CA TYR A 111 -16.28 2.03 -0.68
C TYR A 111 -17.44 1.16 -1.14
N ALA A 112 -17.78 0.10 -0.43
CA ALA A 112 -18.98 -0.69 -0.67
C ALA A 112 -20.27 0.14 -0.52
N GLU A 113 -20.33 1.02 0.48
CA GLU A 113 -21.46 1.93 0.67
C GLU A 113 -21.43 3.07 -0.38
N MET A 114 -20.27 3.67 -0.64
CA MET A 114 -20.12 4.72 -1.65
C MET A 114 -20.52 4.31 -3.06
N ALA A 115 -20.44 3.02 -3.40
CA ALA A 115 -20.82 2.52 -4.71
C ALA A 115 -22.29 2.81 -5.08
N ARG A 116 -23.15 3.05 -4.10
CA ARG A 116 -24.56 3.41 -4.29
C ARG A 116 -24.77 4.90 -4.53
N ASP A 117 -23.91 5.75 -3.96
CA ASP A 117 -24.07 7.21 -4.00
C ASP A 117 -23.33 7.84 -5.18
N HIS A 118 -22.44 7.06 -5.82
CA HIS A 118 -21.68 7.54 -6.96
C HIS A 118 -22.53 7.46 -8.25
N VAL A 119 -23.49 8.38 -8.36
CA VAL A 119 -24.42 8.47 -9.47
C VAL A 119 -23.96 9.53 -10.48
N GLY A 120 -24.42 9.40 -11.73
CA GLY A 120 -24.19 10.42 -12.75
C GLY A 120 -25.02 11.68 -12.51
N ARG A 121 -25.21 12.46 -13.54
CA ARG A 121 -26.02 13.67 -13.50
C ARG A 121 -26.85 13.83 -14.75
N ILE A 122 -27.98 14.49 -14.63
CA ILE A 122 -28.78 15.00 -15.76
C ILE A 122 -28.27 16.41 -16.03
N VAL A 123 -27.90 16.67 -17.28
CA VAL A 123 -27.40 17.97 -17.73
C VAL A 123 -28.50 18.67 -18.51
N ALA A 124 -28.62 19.98 -18.38
CA ALA A 124 -29.56 20.76 -19.13
C ALA A 124 -29.39 20.53 -20.65
N PRO A 125 -30.47 20.32 -21.39
CA PRO A 125 -30.39 20.03 -22.81
C PRO A 125 -29.86 21.25 -23.58
N VAL A 126 -28.97 20.99 -24.54
CA VAL A 126 -28.44 22.01 -25.47
C VAL A 126 -29.35 22.16 -26.69
N VAL A 127 -30.07 21.09 -26.99
CA VAL A 127 -31.03 21.04 -28.13
C VAL A 127 -32.43 20.76 -27.61
N GLU A 128 -33.43 21.44 -28.16
CA GLU A 128 -34.83 21.22 -27.81
C GLU A 128 -35.22 19.74 -27.96
N LYS A 129 -36.00 19.22 -27.00
CA LYS A 129 -36.45 17.83 -26.97
C LYS A 129 -35.32 16.77 -26.83
N SER A 130 -34.12 17.17 -26.35
CA SER A 130 -33.03 16.24 -26.00
C SER A 130 -32.92 16.08 -24.50
N MET A 131 -32.30 14.97 -24.09
CA MET A 131 -31.89 14.70 -22.70
C MET A 131 -30.41 14.36 -22.70
N SER A 132 -29.62 15.03 -21.85
CA SER A 132 -28.20 14.76 -21.68
C SER A 132 -27.95 14.13 -20.33
N LEU A 133 -27.34 12.96 -20.36
CA LEU A 133 -27.00 12.19 -19.16
C LEU A 133 -25.49 12.01 -19.07
N VAL A 134 -24.92 12.20 -17.88
CA VAL A 134 -23.56 11.79 -17.55
C VAL A 134 -23.68 10.54 -16.71
N ARG A 135 -23.04 9.46 -17.15
CA ARG A 135 -22.99 8.19 -16.45
C ARG A 135 -21.54 7.79 -16.23
N TYR A 136 -21.21 7.34 -15.03
CA TYR A 136 -19.89 6.75 -14.73
C TYR A 136 -19.91 5.27 -15.07
N GLU A 137 -18.87 4.81 -15.72
CA GLU A 137 -18.67 3.40 -16.07
C GLU A 137 -17.29 2.94 -15.67
N PRO A 138 -17.12 1.66 -15.27
CA PRO A 138 -15.81 1.10 -14.95
C PRO A 138 -14.92 1.06 -16.19
N TYR A 139 -13.63 1.28 -15.98
CA TYR A 139 -12.61 1.28 -17.03
C TYR A 139 -12.29 -0.11 -17.57
N GLY A 140 -12.38 -1.15 -16.74
CA GLY A 140 -11.97 -2.50 -17.08
C GLY A 140 -10.97 -3.07 -16.08
N VAL A 141 -9.79 -3.46 -16.56
CA VAL A 141 -8.73 -3.98 -15.70
C VAL A 141 -7.92 -2.85 -15.08
N VAL A 142 -7.79 -2.85 -13.75
CA VAL A 142 -6.94 -1.93 -12.99
C VAL A 142 -5.66 -2.64 -12.56
N GLY A 143 -4.52 -2.10 -12.95
CA GLY A 143 -3.21 -2.54 -12.48
C GLY A 143 -2.86 -1.84 -11.16
N CYS A 144 -2.72 -2.61 -10.08
CA CYS A 144 -2.41 -2.12 -8.74
C CYS A 144 -0.99 -2.49 -8.36
N ILE A 145 -0.09 -1.51 -8.23
CA ILE A 145 1.29 -1.72 -7.78
C ILE A 145 1.40 -1.23 -6.34
N ILE A 146 1.70 -2.15 -5.43
CA ILE A 146 1.57 -1.98 -3.99
C ILE A 146 2.97 -1.87 -3.36
N PRO A 147 3.22 -0.90 -2.47
CA PRO A 147 4.51 -0.73 -1.80
C PRO A 147 4.65 -1.70 -0.62
N TRP A 148 5.82 -1.63 0.04
CA TRP A 148 6.20 -2.54 1.12
C TRP A 148 5.86 -2.03 2.53
N ASN A 149 5.68 -0.74 2.74
CA ASN A 149 5.62 -0.15 4.09
C ASN A 149 4.26 -0.32 4.80
N TYR A 150 3.18 -0.36 4.05
CA TYR A 150 1.82 -0.68 4.50
C TYR A 150 1.17 -1.57 3.44
N PRO A 151 1.59 -2.83 3.32
CA PRO A 151 1.19 -3.68 2.20
C PRO A 151 -0.31 -3.86 2.10
N LEU A 152 -1.00 -4.11 3.20
CA LEU A 152 -2.44 -4.35 3.18
C LEU A 152 -3.25 -3.06 3.15
N SER A 153 -2.94 -2.06 3.99
CA SER A 153 -3.66 -0.79 3.99
C SER A 153 -3.60 -0.14 2.60
N LEU A 154 -2.41 -0.09 1.97
CA LEU A 154 -2.24 0.48 0.63
C LEU A 154 -2.75 -0.42 -0.50
N MET A 155 -2.90 -1.73 -0.26
CA MET A 155 -3.72 -2.60 -1.11
C MET A 155 -5.19 -2.19 -1.03
N GLY A 156 -5.72 -2.03 0.18
CA GLY A 156 -7.11 -1.63 0.42
C GLY A 156 -7.49 -0.33 -0.28
N TRP A 157 -6.61 0.69 -0.26
CA TRP A 157 -6.82 1.97 -0.96
C TRP A 157 -6.99 1.84 -2.48
N LYS A 158 -6.47 0.77 -3.07
CA LYS A 158 -6.54 0.50 -4.51
C LYS A 158 -7.65 -0.48 -4.86
N LEU A 159 -7.69 -1.54 -4.09
CA LEU A 159 -8.63 -2.65 -4.24
C LEU A 159 -10.09 -2.19 -4.06
N ALA A 160 -10.41 -1.57 -2.92
CA ALA A 160 -11.77 -1.27 -2.54
C ALA A 160 -12.49 -0.34 -3.53
N PRO A 161 -11.93 0.83 -3.90
CA PRO A 161 -12.59 1.71 -4.88
C PRO A 161 -12.68 1.07 -6.27
N ALA A 162 -11.69 0.29 -6.69
CA ALA A 162 -11.71 -0.37 -7.99
C ALA A 162 -12.82 -1.40 -8.09
N LEU A 163 -12.96 -2.28 -7.08
CA LEU A 163 -14.03 -3.28 -7.01
C LEU A 163 -15.41 -2.63 -6.89
N ALA A 164 -15.56 -1.64 -6.03
CA ALA A 164 -16.83 -0.92 -5.83
C ALA A 164 -17.33 -0.28 -7.13
N ALA A 165 -16.42 0.30 -7.93
CA ALA A 165 -16.73 0.88 -9.24
C ALA A 165 -17.02 -0.17 -10.32
N GLY A 166 -16.81 -1.47 -10.08
CA GLY A 166 -17.07 -2.54 -11.03
C GLY A 166 -15.89 -2.90 -11.93
N ASN A 167 -14.66 -2.50 -11.57
CA ASN A 167 -13.43 -2.91 -12.25
C ASN A 167 -12.93 -4.24 -11.73
N THR A 168 -12.13 -4.93 -12.55
CA THR A 168 -11.33 -6.09 -12.15
C THR A 168 -9.88 -5.69 -11.91
N ILE A 169 -9.09 -6.51 -11.22
CA ILE A 169 -7.81 -6.08 -10.67
C ILE A 169 -6.71 -7.10 -10.95
N VAL A 170 -5.53 -6.57 -11.29
CA VAL A 170 -4.25 -7.29 -11.25
C VAL A 170 -3.34 -6.56 -10.29
N MET A 171 -3.01 -7.20 -9.18
CA MET A 171 -2.16 -6.67 -8.12
C MET A 171 -0.73 -7.18 -8.26
N LYS A 172 0.25 -6.29 -8.16
CA LYS A 172 1.67 -6.61 -8.02
C LYS A 172 2.16 -6.07 -6.67
N PRO A 173 2.31 -6.92 -5.65
CA PRO A 173 2.90 -6.52 -4.38
C PRO A 173 4.40 -6.18 -4.54
N SER A 174 4.95 -5.43 -3.58
CA SER A 174 6.39 -5.27 -3.47
C SER A 174 7.08 -6.61 -3.26
N GLU A 175 8.28 -6.76 -3.80
CA GLU A 175 9.14 -7.92 -3.55
C GLU A 175 9.52 -8.10 -2.07
N VAL A 176 9.47 -7.03 -1.28
CA VAL A 176 9.77 -7.06 0.16
C VAL A 176 8.59 -7.62 0.96
N THR A 177 7.35 -7.36 0.55
CA THR A 177 6.13 -7.69 1.29
C THR A 177 5.10 -8.34 0.39
N SER A 178 5.43 -9.49 -0.16
CA SER A 178 4.53 -10.27 -1.00
C SER A 178 3.63 -11.22 -0.20
N LEU A 179 4.12 -11.71 0.94
CA LEU A 179 3.47 -12.79 1.68
C LEU A 179 2.17 -12.35 2.35
N SER A 180 2.14 -11.16 2.95
CA SER A 180 0.94 -10.66 3.62
C SER A 180 -0.25 -10.52 2.66
N ILE A 181 0.00 -10.07 1.42
CA ILE A 181 -1.04 -9.95 0.41
C ILE A 181 -1.52 -11.34 -0.04
N LEU A 182 -0.61 -12.27 -0.29
CA LEU A 182 -0.97 -13.65 -0.65
C LEU A 182 -1.74 -14.34 0.48
N HIS A 183 -1.33 -14.14 1.73
CA HIS A 183 -1.99 -14.69 2.89
C HIS A 183 -3.38 -14.08 3.10
N TRP A 184 -3.53 -12.76 2.91
CA TRP A 184 -4.82 -12.12 2.94
C TRP A 184 -5.77 -12.64 1.85
N ILE A 185 -5.27 -12.87 0.62
CA ILE A 185 -6.06 -13.51 -0.45
C ILE A 185 -6.53 -14.90 -0.02
N GLU A 186 -5.64 -15.71 0.56
CA GLU A 186 -5.98 -17.08 1.01
C GLU A 186 -7.09 -17.08 2.07
N LEU A 187 -7.05 -16.16 3.03
CA LEU A 187 -7.97 -16.13 4.17
C LEU A 187 -9.22 -15.28 3.94
N ALA A 188 -9.10 -14.16 3.24
CA ALA A 188 -10.18 -13.18 3.11
C ALA A 188 -10.64 -12.93 1.67
N GLY A 189 -9.75 -13.05 0.69
CA GLY A 189 -10.03 -12.68 -0.71
C GLY A 189 -10.58 -13.80 -1.59
N GLY A 190 -10.51 -15.05 -1.16
CA GLY A 190 -10.75 -16.22 -2.01
C GLY A 190 -12.20 -16.45 -2.50
N ASP A 191 -13.18 -15.78 -1.90
CA ASP A 191 -14.61 -15.93 -2.28
C ASP A 191 -15.02 -15.05 -3.47
N MET A 192 -14.12 -14.24 -4.00
CA MET A 192 -14.42 -13.43 -5.18
C MET A 192 -14.63 -14.29 -6.43
N PRO A 193 -15.48 -13.86 -7.38
CA PRO A 193 -15.62 -14.59 -8.64
C PRO A 193 -14.28 -14.74 -9.37
N PRO A 194 -14.05 -15.88 -10.03
CA PRO A 194 -12.78 -16.15 -10.73
C PRO A 194 -12.37 -15.02 -11.66
N GLY A 195 -11.10 -14.59 -11.56
CA GLY A 195 -10.50 -13.56 -12.38
C GLY A 195 -10.81 -12.11 -11.95
N VAL A 196 -11.75 -11.86 -11.03
CA VAL A 196 -12.02 -10.49 -10.54
C VAL A 196 -10.82 -9.90 -9.81
N MET A 197 -10.14 -10.71 -8.99
CA MET A 197 -8.88 -10.36 -8.32
C MET A 197 -7.78 -11.34 -8.74
N ASN A 198 -6.62 -10.78 -9.07
CA ASN A 198 -5.43 -11.54 -9.41
C ASN A 198 -4.22 -10.93 -8.71
N VAL A 199 -3.30 -11.77 -8.23
CA VAL A 199 -2.04 -11.35 -7.60
C VAL A 199 -0.88 -12.01 -8.32
N VAL A 200 0.05 -11.20 -8.81
CA VAL A 200 1.28 -11.65 -9.48
C VAL A 200 2.47 -11.07 -8.73
N THR A 201 3.26 -11.94 -8.11
CA THR A 201 4.52 -11.55 -7.47
C THR A 201 5.63 -11.41 -8.51
N GLY A 202 6.66 -10.64 -8.21
CA GLY A 202 7.77 -10.43 -9.12
C GLY A 202 8.45 -9.09 -8.92
N LEU A 203 9.59 -8.91 -9.59
CA LEU A 203 10.40 -7.71 -9.48
C LEU A 203 9.75 -6.51 -10.20
N GLY A 204 9.99 -5.32 -9.66
CA GLY A 204 9.44 -4.08 -10.23
C GLY A 204 9.85 -3.83 -11.69
N GLY A 205 11.08 -4.17 -12.06
CA GLY A 205 11.62 -4.02 -13.42
C GLY A 205 11.13 -5.06 -14.43
N GLU A 206 10.56 -6.16 -13.98
CA GLU A 206 10.04 -7.26 -14.82
C GLU A 206 8.51 -7.25 -14.79
N ALA A 207 7.89 -7.95 -13.84
CA ALA A 207 6.44 -8.01 -13.71
C ALA A 207 5.77 -6.62 -13.56
N GLY A 208 6.41 -5.70 -12.82
CA GLY A 208 5.88 -4.34 -12.65
C GLY A 208 5.81 -3.56 -13.96
N GLU A 209 6.88 -3.56 -14.74
CA GLU A 209 6.88 -2.88 -16.05
C GLU A 209 5.99 -3.57 -17.09
N ALA A 210 5.91 -4.88 -17.07
CA ALA A 210 4.98 -5.62 -17.93
C ALA A 210 3.53 -5.19 -17.66
N LEU A 211 3.13 -5.08 -16.38
CA LEU A 211 1.80 -4.61 -16.01
C LEU A 211 1.56 -3.16 -16.46
N VAL A 212 2.56 -2.28 -16.29
CA VAL A 212 2.46 -0.87 -16.71
C VAL A 212 2.29 -0.73 -18.21
N LYS A 213 2.99 -1.53 -18.99
CA LYS A 213 2.98 -1.48 -20.47
C LYS A 213 1.79 -2.21 -21.10
N HIS A 214 1.13 -3.11 -20.36
CA HIS A 214 0.10 -3.99 -20.93
C HIS A 214 -1.07 -3.21 -21.54
N PRO A 215 -1.42 -3.40 -22.84
CA PRO A 215 -2.41 -2.58 -23.54
C PRO A 215 -3.82 -2.70 -22.95
N ASP A 216 -4.20 -3.84 -22.40
CA ASP A 216 -5.52 -4.09 -21.80
C ASP A 216 -5.64 -3.63 -20.34
N VAL A 217 -4.67 -2.87 -19.81
CA VAL A 217 -4.72 -2.24 -18.50
C VAL A 217 -4.84 -0.73 -18.66
N PRO A 218 -6.05 -0.19 -18.80
CA PRO A 218 -6.28 1.24 -19.05
C PRO A 218 -6.02 2.15 -17.84
N VAL A 219 -6.02 1.58 -16.64
CA VAL A 219 -5.81 2.33 -15.38
C VAL A 219 -4.72 1.68 -14.56
N LEU A 220 -3.82 2.52 -14.04
CA LEU A 220 -2.76 2.12 -13.12
C LEU A 220 -2.89 2.90 -11.82
N THR A 221 -2.78 2.21 -10.70
CA THR A 221 -2.63 2.84 -9.39
C THR A 221 -1.35 2.33 -8.75
N PHE A 222 -0.48 3.27 -8.39
CA PHE A 222 0.86 3.02 -7.86
C PHE A 222 1.07 3.79 -6.56
N THR A 223 1.67 3.14 -5.58
CA THR A 223 2.25 3.81 -4.41
C THR A 223 3.72 3.41 -4.29
N GLY A 224 4.60 4.38 -4.09
CA GLY A 224 6.03 4.13 -3.94
C GLY A 224 6.91 5.36 -4.16
N SER A 225 8.14 5.17 -4.63
CA SER A 225 9.09 6.27 -4.79
C SER A 225 8.74 7.22 -5.94
N ILE A 226 9.07 8.50 -5.79
CA ILE A 226 8.95 9.53 -6.84
C ILE A 226 9.66 9.09 -8.13
N ARG A 227 10.84 8.48 -8.01
CA ARG A 227 11.61 7.98 -9.17
C ARG A 227 10.82 6.94 -9.96
N THR A 228 10.23 5.97 -9.28
CA THR A 228 9.43 4.92 -9.92
C THR A 228 8.12 5.48 -10.47
N GLY A 229 7.45 6.37 -9.74
CA GLY A 229 6.23 7.04 -10.23
C GLY A 229 6.46 7.82 -11.52
N LYS A 230 7.56 8.58 -11.63
CA LYS A 230 7.96 9.25 -12.87
C LYS A 230 8.21 8.27 -14.02
N ARG A 231 8.80 7.10 -13.75
CA ARG A 231 9.00 6.03 -14.75
C ARG A 231 7.66 5.46 -15.21
N ILE A 232 6.78 5.14 -14.28
CA ILE A 232 5.43 4.61 -14.59
C ILE A 232 4.65 5.61 -15.44
N ALA A 233 4.63 6.90 -15.07
CA ALA A 233 3.94 7.93 -15.83
C ALA A 233 4.43 8.03 -17.28
N ARG A 234 5.74 7.92 -17.50
CA ARG A 234 6.33 7.93 -18.85
C ARG A 234 5.89 6.71 -19.66
N LEU A 235 5.96 5.51 -19.09
CA LEU A 235 5.57 4.26 -19.77
C LEU A 235 4.06 4.19 -20.03
N ALA A 236 3.26 4.73 -19.13
CA ALA A 236 1.80 4.78 -19.25
C ALA A 236 1.33 5.73 -20.38
N ALA A 237 2.11 6.77 -20.64
CA ALA A 237 1.78 7.78 -21.67
C ALA A 237 1.70 7.17 -23.08
N ASP A 238 2.52 6.17 -23.39
CA ASP A 238 2.53 5.50 -24.70
C ASP A 238 1.18 4.86 -25.06
N ASN A 239 0.38 4.49 -24.06
CA ASN A 239 -0.96 3.92 -24.21
C ASN A 239 -2.07 4.84 -23.67
N LEU A 240 -1.80 6.11 -23.40
CA LEU A 240 -2.74 7.10 -22.86
C LEU A 240 -3.50 6.62 -21.60
N LYS A 241 -2.85 5.85 -20.75
CA LYS A 241 -3.46 5.27 -19.55
C LYS A 241 -3.76 6.33 -18.49
N LYS A 242 -4.80 6.09 -17.70
CA LYS A 242 -5.04 6.83 -16.46
C LYS A 242 -4.07 6.33 -15.39
N VAL A 243 -3.44 7.25 -14.67
CA VAL A 243 -2.47 6.92 -13.63
C VAL A 243 -2.83 7.67 -12.36
N SER A 244 -2.97 6.92 -11.26
CA SER A 244 -3.05 7.45 -9.90
C SER A 244 -1.71 7.15 -9.21
N LEU A 245 -1.00 8.18 -8.79
CA LEU A 245 0.34 8.08 -8.19
C LEU A 245 0.31 8.62 -6.77
N GLU A 246 0.53 7.72 -5.81
CA GLU A 246 0.77 8.05 -4.41
C GLU A 246 2.27 7.93 -4.15
N LEU A 247 2.90 9.02 -3.77
CA LEU A 247 4.37 9.11 -3.73
C LEU A 247 4.84 9.58 -2.35
N GLY A 248 6.15 9.48 -2.11
CA GLY A 248 6.74 9.98 -0.87
C GLY A 248 6.73 11.51 -0.82
N GLY A 249 6.74 12.01 0.39
CA GLY A 249 6.77 13.43 0.72
C GLY A 249 8.03 13.86 1.48
N LYS A 250 7.95 15.05 2.07
CA LYS A 250 8.85 15.63 3.07
C LYS A 250 7.97 16.44 4.01
N ASP A 251 7.23 15.74 4.84
CA ASP A 251 6.03 16.25 5.49
C ASP A 251 6.36 17.18 6.67
N PRO A 252 5.75 18.39 6.72
CA PRO A 252 6.02 19.36 7.75
C PRO A 252 5.04 19.27 8.91
N VAL A 253 5.55 19.54 10.12
CA VAL A 253 4.76 19.94 11.28
C VAL A 253 5.11 21.36 11.64
N ILE A 254 4.12 22.18 11.97
CA ILE A 254 4.29 23.55 12.44
C ILE A 254 3.84 23.61 13.90
N VAL A 255 4.75 24.02 14.78
CA VAL A 255 4.48 24.19 16.22
C VAL A 255 4.43 25.68 16.52
N CYS A 256 3.20 26.17 16.76
CA CYS A 256 2.93 27.57 17.09
C CYS A 256 3.35 27.88 18.53
N ASP A 257 3.55 29.16 18.85
CA ASP A 257 4.04 29.65 20.14
C ASP A 257 3.04 29.45 21.30
N ASP A 258 1.78 29.24 20.99
CA ASP A 258 0.70 28.91 21.92
C ASP A 258 0.43 27.39 22.04
N ALA A 259 1.21 26.55 21.38
CA ALA A 259 1.03 25.10 21.41
C ALA A 259 1.39 24.50 22.79
N ASP A 260 0.68 23.43 23.17
CA ASP A 260 1.12 22.55 24.25
C ASP A 260 2.39 21.80 23.82
N ILE A 261 3.52 22.16 24.42
CA ILE A 261 4.84 21.65 24.04
C ILE A 261 4.94 20.13 24.25
N GLU A 262 4.35 19.58 25.32
CA GLU A 262 4.42 18.14 25.60
C GLU A 262 3.62 17.35 24.56
N VAL A 263 2.42 17.81 24.22
CA VAL A 263 1.57 17.19 23.20
C VAL A 263 2.24 17.28 21.83
N ALA A 264 2.77 18.45 21.48
CA ALA A 264 3.45 18.66 20.20
C ALA A 264 4.72 17.79 20.06
N ALA A 265 5.54 17.67 21.13
CA ALA A 265 6.73 16.84 21.14
C ALA A 265 6.40 15.34 21.02
N LYS A 266 5.40 14.85 21.78
CA LYS A 266 4.92 13.45 21.66
C LYS A 266 4.38 13.14 20.28
N GLY A 267 3.53 14.01 19.73
CA GLY A 267 2.98 13.85 18.38
C GLY A 267 4.05 13.87 17.31
N SER A 268 5.05 14.76 17.43
CA SER A 268 6.19 14.83 16.49
C SER A 268 7.09 13.59 16.57
N ALA A 269 7.37 13.08 17.77
CA ALA A 269 8.14 11.86 17.97
C ALA A 269 7.40 10.65 17.40
N TRP A 270 6.12 10.49 17.74
CA TRP A 270 5.29 9.41 17.20
C TRP A 270 5.22 9.45 15.67
N GLY A 271 4.88 10.60 15.09
CA GLY A 271 4.77 10.74 13.63
C GLY A 271 6.10 10.59 12.89
N GLY A 272 7.24 10.87 13.56
CA GLY A 272 8.58 10.71 13.00
C GLY A 272 9.13 9.29 13.08
N PHE A 273 8.74 8.51 14.10
CA PHE A 273 9.29 7.17 14.35
C PHE A 273 8.33 6.02 14.06
N LEU A 274 7.04 6.29 13.86
CA LEU A 274 6.05 5.28 13.49
C LEU A 274 6.57 4.43 12.32
N ASN A 275 6.46 3.11 12.45
CA ASN A 275 6.93 2.15 11.44
C ASN A 275 8.41 2.38 11.02
N SER A 276 9.27 2.75 11.96
CA SER A 276 10.70 3.08 11.74
C SER A 276 10.90 4.30 10.80
N GLY A 277 9.96 5.25 10.80
CA GLY A 277 9.95 6.40 9.87
C GLY A 277 9.61 6.03 8.42
N GLN A 278 9.17 4.80 8.17
CA GLN A 278 8.87 4.29 6.82
C GLN A 278 7.42 4.60 6.43
N VAL A 279 7.00 5.84 6.59
CA VAL A 279 5.64 6.33 6.32
C VAL A 279 5.72 7.48 5.31
N CYS A 280 4.84 7.47 4.30
CA CYS A 280 4.81 8.52 3.29
C CYS A 280 4.40 9.89 3.86
N THR A 281 3.73 9.90 5.00
CA THR A 281 3.25 11.08 5.75
C THR A 281 3.97 11.24 7.09
N SER A 282 5.19 10.69 7.24
CA SER A 282 5.96 10.82 8.49
C SER A 282 6.37 12.28 8.76
N VAL A 283 6.50 12.62 10.03
CA VAL A 283 7.00 13.93 10.43
C VAL A 283 8.50 14.01 10.16
N GLU A 284 8.88 14.64 9.05
CA GLU A 284 10.27 14.75 8.61
C GLU A 284 10.87 16.15 8.77
N ARG A 285 10.01 17.18 8.88
CA ARG A 285 10.41 18.57 9.12
C ARG A 285 9.51 19.16 10.21
N VAL A 286 10.13 19.71 11.24
CA VAL A 286 9.39 20.40 12.30
C VAL A 286 9.80 21.85 12.30
N TYR A 287 8.87 22.74 12.02
CA TYR A 287 9.04 24.19 12.10
C TYR A 287 8.47 24.68 13.41
N VAL A 288 9.32 25.29 14.22
CA VAL A 288 8.96 25.73 15.58
C VAL A 288 9.18 27.24 15.68
N PHE A 289 8.24 27.93 16.29
CA PHE A 289 8.42 29.37 16.60
C PHE A 289 9.61 29.57 17.54
N ASP A 290 10.44 30.59 17.27
CA ASP A 290 11.69 30.86 17.99
C ASP A 290 11.48 30.98 19.51
N SER A 291 10.37 31.57 19.94
CA SER A 291 10.02 31.76 21.35
C SER A 291 9.95 30.49 22.20
N ILE A 292 9.67 29.33 21.55
CA ILE A 292 9.52 28.02 22.21
C ILE A 292 10.51 26.97 21.70
N ALA A 293 11.36 27.31 20.74
CA ALA A 293 12.20 26.35 20.03
C ALA A 293 13.10 25.50 20.94
N ASP A 294 13.75 26.11 21.93
CA ASP A 294 14.64 25.41 22.85
C ASP A 294 13.85 24.41 23.72
N LYS A 295 12.74 24.88 24.32
CA LYS A 295 11.90 24.03 25.17
C LYS A 295 11.29 22.86 24.39
N PHE A 296 10.81 23.12 23.18
CA PHE A 296 10.27 22.07 22.32
C PHE A 296 11.38 21.07 21.93
N THR A 297 12.55 21.55 21.58
CA THR A 297 13.69 20.68 21.21
C THR A 297 14.08 19.75 22.36
N GLU A 298 14.18 20.29 23.58
CA GLU A 298 14.44 19.48 24.78
C GLU A 298 13.36 18.40 24.99
N ALA A 299 12.09 18.79 24.92
CA ALA A 299 10.96 17.87 25.06
C ALA A 299 10.97 16.77 23.97
N LEU A 300 11.22 17.14 22.71
CA LEU A 300 11.28 16.17 21.61
C LEU A 300 12.45 15.18 21.77
N VAL A 301 13.62 15.64 22.23
CA VAL A 301 14.76 14.78 22.51
C VAL A 301 14.43 13.77 23.62
N GLU A 302 13.74 14.20 24.67
CA GLU A 302 13.32 13.29 25.74
C GLU A 302 12.27 12.28 25.26
N GLU A 303 11.31 12.66 24.41
CA GLU A 303 10.37 11.71 23.80
C GLU A 303 11.10 10.71 22.88
N ALA A 304 12.05 11.18 22.06
CA ALA A 304 12.85 10.32 21.19
C ALA A 304 13.67 9.26 21.97
N LYS A 305 14.17 9.61 23.17
CA LYS A 305 14.90 8.67 24.04
C LYS A 305 14.01 7.58 24.64
N LYS A 306 12.70 7.79 24.73
CA LYS A 306 11.74 6.80 25.25
C LYS A 306 11.40 5.71 24.25
N VAL A 307 11.69 5.90 22.95
CA VAL A 307 11.38 4.97 21.89
C VAL A 307 12.17 3.67 22.06
N ARG A 308 11.46 2.57 22.16
CA ARG A 308 12.03 1.23 22.40
C ARG A 308 12.13 0.47 21.08
N LEU A 309 13.37 0.21 20.68
CA LEU A 309 13.68 -0.63 19.51
C LEU A 309 13.70 -2.11 19.93
N GLY A 310 13.16 -2.99 19.09
CA GLY A 310 13.20 -4.41 19.45
C GLY A 310 12.53 -5.35 18.46
N ASP A 311 12.33 -6.57 18.92
CA ASP A 311 11.60 -7.61 18.23
C ASP A 311 10.15 -7.13 17.96
N PRO A 312 9.66 -7.17 16.71
CA PRO A 312 8.29 -6.80 16.37
C PRO A 312 7.20 -7.52 17.17
N PHE A 313 7.49 -8.69 17.69
CA PHE A 313 6.55 -9.49 18.49
C PHE A 313 6.68 -9.28 20.00
N ALA A 314 7.72 -8.59 20.46
CA ALA A 314 7.90 -8.35 21.89
C ALA A 314 6.95 -7.25 22.39
N ILE A 315 6.33 -7.51 23.55
CA ILE A 315 5.47 -6.53 24.21
C ILE A 315 6.27 -5.29 24.57
N GLY A 316 5.83 -4.15 24.11
CA GLY A 316 6.45 -2.86 24.40
C GLY A 316 7.51 -2.43 23.39
N THR A 317 7.70 -3.12 22.29
CA THR A 317 8.45 -2.61 21.14
C THR A 317 7.65 -1.50 20.47
N ASP A 318 8.23 -0.31 20.37
CA ASP A 318 7.63 0.83 19.69
C ASP A 318 8.05 0.90 18.22
N VAL A 319 9.27 0.44 17.92
CA VAL A 319 9.88 0.50 16.59
C VAL A 319 10.63 -0.81 16.30
N GLY A 320 10.28 -1.45 15.19
CA GLY A 320 10.96 -2.65 14.69
C GLY A 320 12.16 -2.32 13.78
N PRO A 321 12.72 -3.29 13.07
CA PRO A 321 13.81 -3.08 12.13
C PRO A 321 13.36 -2.29 10.89
N MET A 322 14.32 -1.79 10.12
CA MET A 322 14.08 -1.34 8.74
C MET A 322 13.67 -2.54 7.89
N SER A 323 12.71 -2.36 7.01
CA SER A 323 12.10 -3.45 6.21
C SER A 323 13.05 -4.19 5.26
N SER A 324 14.20 -3.62 4.96
CA SER A 324 15.23 -4.26 4.14
C SER A 324 16.60 -3.62 4.32
N LYS A 325 17.66 -4.38 4.00
CA LYS A 325 19.04 -3.87 3.99
C LYS A 325 19.19 -2.62 3.12
N MET A 326 18.49 -2.56 2.00
CA MET A 326 18.51 -1.39 1.12
C MET A 326 17.96 -0.15 1.82
N GLN A 327 16.85 -0.26 2.55
CA GLN A 327 16.27 0.86 3.30
C GLN A 327 17.16 1.29 4.46
N LEU A 328 17.76 0.34 5.16
CA LEU A 328 18.73 0.61 6.21
C LEU A 328 19.92 1.43 5.66
N PHE A 329 20.55 0.98 4.58
CA PHE A 329 21.66 1.72 3.95
C PHE A 329 21.25 3.10 3.46
N ASN A 330 20.06 3.24 2.88
CA ASN A 330 19.54 4.54 2.45
C ASN A 330 19.39 5.50 3.63
N THR A 331 18.91 5.02 4.76
CA THR A 331 18.74 5.83 5.98
C THR A 331 20.09 6.24 6.57
N ILE A 332 21.03 5.31 6.71
CA ILE A 332 22.40 5.59 7.17
C ILE A 332 23.02 6.67 6.29
N ASN A 333 22.99 6.51 4.97
CA ASN A 333 23.57 7.48 4.04
C ASN A 333 22.94 8.87 4.15
N LYS A 334 21.63 8.96 4.37
CA LYS A 334 20.93 10.24 4.56
C LYS A 334 21.34 10.92 5.87
N VAL A 335 21.46 10.16 6.96
CA VAL A 335 21.93 10.69 8.26
C VAL A 335 23.37 11.19 8.14
N ASP A 336 24.24 10.43 7.48
CA ASP A 336 25.63 10.83 7.28
C ASP A 336 25.76 12.05 6.36
N LEU A 337 24.92 12.17 5.34
CA LEU A 337 24.86 13.35 4.50
C LEU A 337 24.42 14.58 5.30
N ALA A 338 23.39 14.47 6.10
CA ALA A 338 22.92 15.56 6.95
C ALA A 338 24.01 16.03 7.93
N LYS A 339 24.76 15.09 8.55
CA LYS A 339 25.92 15.44 9.39
C LYS A 339 27.00 16.21 8.61
N LYS A 340 27.31 15.77 7.39
CA LYS A 340 28.29 16.45 6.51
C LYS A 340 27.85 17.85 6.09
N GLU A 341 26.54 18.05 5.94
CA GLU A 341 25.93 19.35 5.62
C GLU A 341 25.78 20.25 6.85
N GLY A 342 26.24 19.82 8.03
CA GLY A 342 26.29 20.62 9.24
C GLY A 342 25.11 20.43 10.20
N ALA A 343 24.28 19.42 10.00
CA ALA A 343 23.22 19.10 10.95
C ALA A 343 23.80 18.63 12.29
N ARG A 344 23.27 19.18 13.37
CA ARG A 344 23.65 18.81 14.75
C ARG A 344 22.78 17.66 15.21
N VAL A 345 23.39 16.54 15.56
CA VAL A 345 22.68 15.37 16.12
C VAL A 345 22.54 15.56 17.62
N LEU A 346 21.30 15.62 18.12
CA LEU A 346 20.98 15.81 19.52
C LEU A 346 20.78 14.48 20.28
N THR A 347 20.29 13.45 19.57
CA THR A 347 20.18 12.09 20.09
C THR A 347 20.18 11.08 18.94
N GLY A 348 20.50 9.82 19.19
CA GLY A 348 20.58 8.78 18.16
C GLY A 348 21.68 9.02 17.12
N GLY A 349 21.43 8.69 15.86
CA GLY A 349 22.35 8.93 14.74
C GLY A 349 23.60 8.06 14.73
N LYS A 350 23.53 6.84 15.34
CA LYS A 350 24.63 5.86 15.46
C LYS A 350 24.40 4.70 14.53
#